data_03374679b980eb95d8e7a6a0e567c0c2
#
_entry.id   03374679b980eb95d8e7a6a0e567c0c2
#
_cell.length_a   1.000
_cell.length_b   1.000
_cell.length_c   1.000
_cell.angle_alpha   90.00
_cell.angle_beta   90.00
_cell.angle_gamma   90.00
#
_symmetry.space_group_name_H-M   'P 1'
#
loop_
_entity.id
_entity.type
_entity.pdbx_description
1 polymer ?
#
loop_
_entity_poly.entity_id
_entity_poly.type
_entity_poly.pdbx_seq_one_letter_code
_entity_poly.pdbx_strand_id
1 'polypeptide(L)'
;MKFNTKGIITMKKILIPFTAIALMVTGCEVDKSINDNPNEITLADVDAKLFLNGAQLANAIVQVSHLNRISGMFSGQLVGFTSLYSNIYGYSLSTIESNGEWNSAYSGVVTNARHIQKSAPDDKLLVGISKVLEANAVGTLAILMGDVPYSQINDDVEFEDPIFDGQKSVLSALSTLLDGAIADLSSATSRKESFDIYFSGDKDKWIAAAYTLKARYALASKDYAGALAAANNGISSSAGDMLYTPRGDAAISQGDKNLFFTILAGSRTGDLGNRGSYLLGLLDTSSTSYRGNAKTNETARHGYYAIDESSSSGNTGVVAQFEPQPIATFSENHLIKTEASARSSFSTGLTELNAYRAWLAAGGRLNAAFDDAANYSYE
;
A
#
# COMPACT_ATOMS: atom_id res chain seq x y z
N MET A 1 74.98 -8.21 55.36
CA MET A 1 73.62 -7.89 54.82
C MET A 1 73.32 -8.94 53.78
N LYS A 2 72.46 -9.97 54.07
CA LYS A 2 72.11 -11.00 53.12
C LYS A 2 70.85 -10.54 52.39
N PHE A 3 70.95 -10.20 51.09
CA PHE A 3 69.84 -9.88 50.29
C PHE A 3 68.97 -11.13 50.00
N ASN A 4 67.71 -11.04 50.30
CA ASN A 4 66.76 -12.15 50.22
C ASN A 4 66.33 -12.35 48.74
N THR A 5 67.04 -13.21 48.03
CA THR A 5 66.80 -13.49 46.59
C THR A 5 65.47 -14.24 46.29
N LYS A 6 64.77 -14.75 47.33
CA LYS A 6 63.50 -15.48 47.15
C LYS A 6 62.32 -14.59 46.69
N GLY A 7 62.29 -13.31 47.08
CA GLY A 7 61.23 -12.39 46.71
C GLY A 7 61.21 -12.00 45.19
N ILE A 8 62.42 -11.92 44.58
CA ILE A 8 62.58 -11.52 43.19
C ILE A 8 62.14 -12.63 42.22
N ILE A 9 62.37 -13.92 42.64
CA ILE A 9 61.96 -15.08 41.78
C ILE A 9 60.43 -15.25 41.78
N THR A 10 59.76 -14.92 42.91
CA THR A 10 58.30 -15.03 43.02
C THR A 10 57.59 -13.94 42.20
N MET A 11 58.13 -12.71 42.22
CA MET A 11 57.59 -11.62 41.38
C MET A 11 57.74 -11.89 39.87
N LYS A 12 58.89 -12.44 39.39
CA LYS A 12 59.08 -12.81 38.00
C LYS A 12 58.14 -13.91 37.56
N LYS A 13 57.82 -14.89 38.43
CA LYS A 13 56.87 -15.98 38.09
C LYS A 13 55.40 -15.52 38.00
N ILE A 14 55.04 -14.42 38.64
CA ILE A 14 53.68 -13.84 38.58
C ILE A 14 53.55 -12.85 37.41
N LEU A 15 54.62 -12.11 37.05
CA LEU A 15 54.59 -11.13 35.98
C LEU A 15 54.45 -11.77 34.60
N ILE A 16 55.09 -12.92 34.33
CA ILE A 16 55.08 -13.63 33.05
C ILE A 16 53.67 -14.08 32.65
N PRO A 17 52.86 -14.73 33.51
CA PRO A 17 51.50 -15.13 33.12
C PRO A 17 50.57 -13.91 32.99
N PHE A 18 50.79 -12.82 33.73
CA PHE A 18 49.97 -11.60 33.63
C PHE A 18 50.23 -10.86 32.28
N THR A 19 51.49 -10.83 31.82
CA THR A 19 51.87 -10.25 30.54
C THR A 19 51.36 -11.12 29.37
N ALA A 20 51.33 -12.44 29.50
CA ALA A 20 50.77 -13.35 28.52
C ALA A 20 49.26 -13.25 28.43
N ILE A 21 48.55 -13.04 29.51
CA ILE A 21 47.10 -12.80 29.53
C ILE A 21 46.78 -11.42 28.95
N ALA A 22 47.55 -10.37 29.22
CA ALA A 22 47.37 -9.04 28.64
C ALA A 22 47.58 -9.03 27.12
N LEU A 23 48.46 -9.85 26.58
CA LEU A 23 48.67 -10.02 25.13
C LEU A 23 47.57 -10.84 24.47
N MET A 24 46.83 -11.69 25.18
CA MET A 24 45.68 -12.42 24.62
C MET A 24 44.39 -11.56 24.56
N VAL A 25 44.33 -10.45 25.30
CA VAL A 25 43.18 -9.54 25.29
C VAL A 25 43.30 -8.48 24.18
N THR A 26 44.48 -8.27 23.62
CA THR A 26 44.65 -7.53 22.37
C THR A 26 44.45 -8.48 21.17
N GLY A 27 43.34 -9.22 21.19
CA GLY A 27 42.90 -9.96 20.03
C GLY A 27 42.66 -8.96 18.88
N CYS A 28 43.25 -9.26 17.71
CA CYS A 28 43.03 -8.48 16.51
C CYS A 28 41.55 -8.17 16.38
N GLU A 29 41.16 -6.91 16.38
CA GLU A 29 39.93 -6.52 15.75
C GLU A 29 40.04 -7.09 14.31
N VAL A 30 39.26 -8.10 14.04
CA VAL A 30 39.17 -8.62 12.65
C VAL A 30 38.62 -7.46 11.86
N ASP A 31 39.48 -6.89 11.04
CA ASP A 31 39.08 -5.86 10.10
C ASP A 31 38.03 -6.47 9.17
N LYS A 32 36.77 -6.18 9.45
CA LYS A 32 35.62 -6.70 8.68
C LYS A 32 35.67 -6.20 7.23
N SER A 33 36.43 -5.14 6.95
CA SER A 33 36.60 -4.59 5.60
C SER A 33 37.34 -5.55 4.65
N ILE A 34 38.06 -6.55 5.20
CA ILE A 34 38.69 -7.62 4.39
C ILE A 34 37.65 -8.46 3.62
N ASN A 35 36.42 -8.52 4.12
CA ASN A 35 35.31 -9.22 3.45
C ASN A 35 34.48 -8.29 2.57
N ASP A 36 34.76 -7.00 2.58
CA ASP A 36 34.06 -6.06 1.70
C ASP A 36 34.56 -6.28 0.26
N ASN A 37 33.71 -6.75 -0.59
CA ASN A 37 34.01 -6.92 -2.00
C ASN A 37 34.11 -5.53 -2.66
N PRO A 38 35.28 -5.05 -3.10
CA PRO A 38 35.41 -3.70 -3.68
C PRO A 38 34.67 -3.57 -5.03
N ASN A 39 34.14 -4.65 -5.57
CA ASN A 39 33.33 -4.65 -6.79
C ASN A 39 31.83 -4.83 -6.48
N GLU A 40 31.45 -4.90 -5.22
CA GLU A 40 30.04 -4.94 -4.80
C GLU A 40 29.51 -3.53 -4.74
N ILE A 41 28.42 -3.27 -5.49
CA ILE A 41 27.69 -2.00 -5.42
C ILE A 41 27.02 -1.96 -4.05
N THR A 42 27.45 -1.03 -3.20
CA THR A 42 26.79 -0.82 -1.90
C THR A 42 25.48 -0.04 -2.09
N LEU A 43 24.55 -0.18 -1.15
CA LEU A 43 23.29 0.58 -1.20
C LEU A 43 23.53 2.10 -1.20
N ALA A 44 24.67 2.57 -0.69
CA ALA A 44 25.07 3.97 -0.71
C ALA A 44 25.44 4.46 -2.12
N ASP A 45 25.83 3.57 -3.03
CA ASP A 45 26.20 3.89 -4.40
C ASP A 45 25.01 3.92 -5.35
N VAL A 46 23.82 3.51 -4.87
CA VAL A 46 22.60 3.43 -5.68
C VAL A 46 21.80 4.74 -5.54
N ASP A 47 21.42 5.34 -6.68
CA ASP A 47 20.56 6.53 -6.65
C ASP A 47 19.21 6.20 -5.95
N ALA A 48 18.86 6.98 -4.93
CA ALA A 48 17.64 6.83 -4.14
C ALA A 48 16.36 6.74 -5.00
N LYS A 49 16.37 7.34 -6.19
CA LYS A 49 15.25 7.29 -7.14
C LYS A 49 14.96 5.89 -7.68
N LEU A 50 15.96 5.03 -7.78
CA LEU A 50 15.78 3.65 -8.23
C LEU A 50 14.98 2.85 -7.21
N PHE A 51 15.21 3.10 -5.91
CA PHE A 51 14.40 2.50 -4.84
C PHE A 51 12.94 3.00 -4.88
N LEU A 52 12.69 4.25 -5.31
CA LEU A 52 11.34 4.78 -5.43
C LEU A 52 10.50 3.96 -6.42
N ASN A 53 11.04 3.67 -7.60
CA ASN A 53 10.34 2.87 -8.60
C ASN A 53 10.00 1.47 -8.06
N GLY A 54 10.97 0.81 -7.42
CA GLY A 54 10.77 -0.50 -6.78
C GLY A 54 9.68 -0.47 -5.72
N ALA A 55 9.72 0.51 -4.82
CA ALA A 55 8.71 0.69 -3.78
C ALA A 55 7.30 0.91 -4.36
N GLN A 56 7.16 1.70 -5.40
CA GLN A 56 5.86 2.00 -6.02
C GLN A 56 5.27 0.81 -6.76
N LEU A 57 6.08 0.04 -7.48
CA LEU A 57 5.62 -1.19 -8.14
C LEU A 57 5.20 -2.24 -7.12
N ALA A 58 5.99 -2.43 -6.06
CA ALA A 58 5.63 -3.32 -4.96
C ALA A 58 4.35 -2.87 -4.25
N ASN A 59 4.18 -1.54 -4.02
CA ASN A 59 2.94 -1.00 -3.48
C ASN A 59 1.74 -1.28 -4.38
N ALA A 60 1.87 -1.15 -5.70
CA ALA A 60 0.81 -1.52 -6.63
C ALA A 60 0.41 -3.00 -6.47
N ILE A 61 1.38 -3.91 -6.34
CA ILE A 61 1.10 -5.34 -6.09
C ILE A 61 0.30 -5.51 -4.80
N VAL A 62 0.70 -4.87 -3.69
CA VAL A 62 -0.03 -4.95 -2.41
C VAL A 62 -1.47 -4.46 -2.56
N GLN A 63 -1.68 -3.34 -3.27
CA GLN A 63 -2.98 -2.66 -3.31
C GLN A 63 -3.96 -3.27 -4.31
N VAL A 64 -3.50 -3.68 -5.48
CA VAL A 64 -4.40 -4.00 -6.61
C VAL A 64 -4.21 -5.41 -7.19
N SER A 65 -3.49 -6.30 -6.50
CA SER A 65 -3.26 -7.68 -6.93
C SER A 65 -4.13 -8.68 -6.14
N HIS A 66 -3.51 -9.68 -5.52
CA HIS A 66 -4.21 -10.83 -4.93
C HIS A 66 -5.08 -10.46 -3.72
N LEU A 67 -4.58 -9.62 -2.79
CA LEU A 67 -5.37 -9.15 -1.65
C LEU A 67 -6.63 -8.40 -2.09
N ASN A 68 -6.54 -7.61 -3.15
CA ASN A 68 -7.71 -6.92 -3.71
C ASN A 68 -8.77 -7.91 -4.19
N ARG A 69 -8.36 -9.00 -4.84
CA ARG A 69 -9.28 -10.04 -5.30
C ARG A 69 -9.91 -10.81 -4.13
N ILE A 70 -9.12 -11.17 -3.11
CA ILE A 70 -9.64 -11.81 -1.89
C ILE A 70 -10.65 -10.89 -1.18
N SER A 71 -10.28 -9.63 -0.98
CA SER A 71 -11.15 -8.63 -0.34
C SER A 71 -12.43 -8.40 -1.14
N GLY A 72 -12.32 -8.39 -2.48
CA GLY A 72 -13.45 -8.29 -3.39
C GLY A 72 -14.42 -9.47 -3.27
N MET A 73 -13.92 -10.70 -3.06
CA MET A 73 -14.77 -11.86 -2.81
C MET A 73 -15.47 -11.77 -1.44
N PHE A 74 -14.74 -11.41 -0.39
CA PHE A 74 -15.30 -11.34 0.97
C PHE A 74 -16.26 -10.16 1.16
N SER A 75 -16.12 -9.10 0.35
CA SER A 75 -17.07 -7.98 0.33
C SER A 75 -18.24 -8.15 -0.66
N GLY A 76 -18.35 -9.30 -1.31
CA GLY A 76 -19.44 -9.59 -2.25
C GLY A 76 -19.33 -8.88 -3.59
N GLN A 77 -18.15 -8.41 -3.95
CA GLN A 77 -17.88 -7.78 -5.25
C GLN A 77 -17.45 -8.79 -6.31
N LEU A 78 -16.79 -9.87 -5.90
CA LEU A 78 -16.28 -10.94 -6.75
C LEU A 78 -16.83 -12.29 -6.30
N VAL A 79 -16.78 -13.26 -7.21
CA VAL A 79 -17.14 -14.67 -7.00
C VAL A 79 -16.02 -15.55 -7.55
N GLY A 80 -15.57 -16.50 -6.75
CA GLY A 80 -14.65 -17.55 -7.18
C GLY A 80 -15.44 -18.74 -7.72
N PHE A 81 -15.19 -19.14 -8.96
CA PHE A 81 -15.95 -20.18 -9.65
C PHE A 81 -15.24 -21.54 -9.62
N THR A 82 -13.94 -21.54 -9.82
CA THR A 82 -13.15 -22.79 -9.88
C THR A 82 -11.81 -22.65 -9.21
N SER A 83 -11.10 -23.76 -9.04
CA SER A 83 -9.70 -23.85 -8.60
C SER A 83 -9.45 -23.11 -7.27
N LEU A 84 -8.35 -22.37 -7.20
CA LEU A 84 -7.94 -21.58 -6.04
C LEU A 84 -9.05 -20.63 -5.57
N TYR A 85 -9.67 -19.90 -6.49
CA TYR A 85 -10.63 -18.85 -6.13
C TYR A 85 -11.96 -19.41 -5.61
N SER A 86 -12.38 -20.62 -6.02
CA SER A 86 -13.55 -21.28 -5.41
C SER A 86 -13.27 -21.67 -3.96
N ASN A 87 -12.05 -22.10 -3.65
CA ASN A 87 -11.65 -22.41 -2.28
C ASN A 87 -11.65 -21.15 -1.40
N ILE A 88 -11.03 -20.08 -1.88
CA ILE A 88 -10.99 -18.77 -1.18
C ILE A 88 -12.42 -18.25 -0.96
N TYR A 89 -13.26 -18.28 -2.00
CA TYR A 89 -14.67 -17.87 -1.91
C TYR A 89 -15.47 -18.70 -0.88
N GLY A 90 -15.12 -19.98 -0.77
CA GLY A 90 -15.65 -20.88 0.26
C GLY A 90 -14.99 -20.73 1.64
N TYR A 91 -14.21 -19.67 1.88
CA TYR A 91 -13.46 -19.40 3.12
C TYR A 91 -12.40 -20.47 3.47
N SER A 92 -11.93 -21.23 2.48
CA SER A 92 -10.82 -22.16 2.64
C SER A 92 -9.51 -21.47 2.21
N LEU A 93 -8.87 -20.77 3.15
CA LEU A 93 -7.61 -20.09 2.94
C LEU A 93 -6.45 -20.94 3.46
N SER A 94 -5.35 -21.00 2.70
CA SER A 94 -4.08 -21.51 3.18
C SER A 94 -3.17 -20.35 3.62
N THR A 95 -2.17 -20.65 4.45
CA THR A 95 -1.17 -19.65 4.89
C THR A 95 -0.34 -19.11 3.74
N ILE A 96 -0.27 -19.81 2.61
CA ILE A 96 0.49 -19.40 1.42
C ILE A 96 -0.17 -18.22 0.71
N GLU A 97 -1.49 -18.04 0.84
CA GLU A 97 -2.27 -17.03 0.11
C GLU A 97 -1.87 -15.58 0.43
N SER A 98 -1.18 -15.34 1.51
CA SER A 98 -0.71 -14.01 1.91
C SER A 98 0.80 -13.79 1.73
N ASN A 99 1.59 -14.83 1.44
CA ASN A 99 3.06 -14.73 1.40
C ASN A 99 3.56 -13.69 0.40
N GLY A 100 2.95 -13.61 -0.78
CA GLY A 100 3.32 -12.67 -1.82
C GLY A 100 3.16 -11.21 -1.38
N GLU A 101 2.07 -10.92 -0.71
CA GLU A 101 1.73 -9.58 -0.23
C GLU A 101 2.58 -9.16 0.96
N TRP A 102 2.87 -10.09 1.89
CA TRP A 102 3.83 -9.84 2.98
C TRP A 102 5.20 -9.50 2.41
N ASN A 103 5.71 -10.29 1.48
CA ASN A 103 7.00 -10.02 0.84
C ASN A 103 6.98 -8.69 0.07
N SER A 104 5.92 -8.41 -0.69
CA SER A 104 5.81 -7.14 -1.42
C SER A 104 5.73 -5.94 -0.48
N ALA A 105 5.01 -6.05 0.64
CA ALA A 105 4.88 -4.94 1.59
C ALA A 105 6.20 -4.69 2.34
N TYR A 106 6.81 -5.72 2.93
CA TYR A 106 8.00 -5.51 3.77
C TYR A 106 9.28 -5.41 2.93
N SER A 107 9.61 -6.42 2.13
CA SER A 107 10.84 -6.41 1.33
C SER A 107 10.74 -5.46 0.12
N GLY A 108 9.55 -5.38 -0.48
CA GLY A 108 9.33 -4.54 -1.66
C GLY A 108 9.12 -3.07 -1.34
N VAL A 109 8.23 -2.74 -0.39
CA VAL A 109 7.88 -1.34 -0.08
C VAL A 109 8.70 -0.80 1.09
N VAL A 110 8.61 -1.41 2.27
CA VAL A 110 9.20 -0.85 3.51
C VAL A 110 10.72 -0.74 3.39
N THR A 111 11.39 -1.80 2.94
CA THR A 111 12.86 -1.79 2.78
C THR A 111 13.29 -0.69 1.81
N ASN A 112 12.69 -0.60 0.64
CA ASN A 112 13.03 0.45 -0.34
C ASN A 112 12.69 1.85 0.17
N ALA A 113 11.55 2.05 0.83
CA ALA A 113 11.15 3.33 1.41
C ALA A 113 12.15 3.80 2.47
N ARG A 114 12.58 2.91 3.37
CA ARG A 114 13.57 3.23 4.41
C ARG A 114 14.97 3.45 3.84
N HIS A 115 15.34 2.76 2.77
CA HIS A 115 16.57 3.08 2.04
C HIS A 115 16.57 4.51 1.49
N ILE A 116 15.45 4.97 0.90
CA ILE A 116 15.32 6.36 0.45
C ILE A 116 15.50 7.33 1.64
N GLN A 117 14.80 7.08 2.75
CA GLN A 117 14.86 7.93 3.94
C GLN A 117 16.26 8.03 4.51
N LYS A 118 17.07 6.94 4.43
CA LYS A 118 18.43 6.87 4.94
C LYS A 118 19.47 7.43 3.98
N SER A 119 19.34 7.15 2.67
CA SER A 119 20.33 7.53 1.65
C SER A 119 20.16 8.95 1.13
N ALA A 120 18.96 9.52 1.18
CA ALA A 120 18.67 10.86 0.69
C ALA A 120 17.85 11.70 1.71
N PRO A 121 18.31 11.87 2.97
CA PRO A 121 17.52 12.49 4.05
C PRO A 121 17.19 13.97 3.78
N ASP A 122 17.98 14.64 2.94
CA ASP A 122 17.81 16.04 2.57
C ASP A 122 16.83 16.21 1.39
N ASP A 123 16.55 15.15 0.65
CA ASP A 123 15.57 15.18 -0.43
C ASP A 123 14.15 15.01 0.12
N LYS A 124 13.57 16.11 0.58
CA LYS A 124 12.27 16.14 1.24
C LYS A 124 11.12 15.62 0.38
N LEU A 125 11.23 15.72 -0.95
CA LEU A 125 10.24 15.15 -1.85
C LEU A 125 10.29 13.60 -1.83
N LEU A 126 11.46 13.01 -2.03
CA LEU A 126 11.60 11.54 -2.03
C LEU A 126 11.31 10.95 -0.66
N VAL A 127 11.81 11.59 0.42
CA VAL A 127 11.55 11.15 1.80
C VAL A 127 10.05 11.17 2.11
N GLY A 128 9.37 12.25 1.76
CA GLY A 128 7.92 12.36 1.98
C GLY A 128 7.13 11.30 1.20
N ILE A 129 7.44 11.11 -0.08
CA ILE A 129 6.81 10.07 -0.92
C ILE A 129 7.05 8.68 -0.32
N SER A 130 8.29 8.36 0.08
CA SER A 130 8.64 7.04 0.64
C SER A 130 7.86 6.73 1.91
N LYS A 131 7.67 7.71 2.80
CA LYS A 131 6.85 7.57 4.01
C LYS A 131 5.38 7.30 3.69
N VAL A 132 4.83 7.95 2.66
CA VAL A 132 3.44 7.67 2.23
C VAL A 132 3.31 6.24 1.71
N LEU A 133 4.27 5.75 0.92
CA LEU A 133 4.27 4.38 0.42
C LEU A 133 4.40 3.35 1.56
N GLU A 134 5.31 3.56 2.50
CA GLU A 134 5.46 2.70 3.69
C GLU A 134 4.14 2.64 4.46
N ALA A 135 3.55 3.79 4.75
CA ALA A 135 2.27 3.85 5.45
C ALA A 135 1.16 3.13 4.68
N ASN A 136 1.06 3.31 3.36
CA ASN A 136 0.02 2.68 2.57
C ASN A 136 0.13 1.15 2.56
N ALA A 137 1.33 0.60 2.37
CA ALA A 137 1.53 -0.85 2.31
C ALA A 137 1.25 -1.52 3.67
N VAL A 138 1.89 -1.03 4.74
CA VAL A 138 1.71 -1.61 6.08
C VAL A 138 0.29 -1.39 6.60
N GLY A 139 -0.29 -0.20 6.34
CA GLY A 139 -1.68 0.10 6.73
C GLY A 139 -2.69 -0.81 6.06
N THR A 140 -2.48 -1.19 4.80
CA THR A 140 -3.31 -2.17 4.10
C THR A 140 -3.23 -3.54 4.76
N LEU A 141 -2.02 -4.01 5.09
CA LEU A 141 -1.87 -5.27 5.82
C LEU A 141 -2.54 -5.20 7.20
N ALA A 142 -2.33 -4.12 7.95
CA ALA A 142 -2.93 -3.95 9.27
C ALA A 142 -4.47 -3.94 9.22
N ILE A 143 -5.08 -3.31 8.21
CA ILE A 143 -6.53 -3.29 8.06
C ILE A 143 -7.09 -4.68 7.69
N LEU A 144 -6.40 -5.42 6.82
CA LEU A 144 -6.90 -6.70 6.31
C LEU A 144 -6.53 -7.91 7.19
N MET A 145 -5.34 -7.88 7.81
CA MET A 145 -4.81 -9.01 8.59
C MET A 145 -4.97 -8.83 10.10
N GLY A 146 -5.15 -7.60 10.58
CA GLY A 146 -5.18 -7.28 12.01
C GLY A 146 -3.80 -6.87 12.54
N ASP A 147 -3.27 -7.61 13.51
CA ASP A 147 -1.96 -7.35 14.08
C ASP A 147 -0.84 -7.69 13.08
N VAL A 148 0.15 -6.80 12.96
CA VAL A 148 1.28 -6.96 12.02
C VAL A 148 2.59 -6.45 12.65
N PRO A 149 3.77 -6.98 12.31
CA PRO A 149 5.05 -6.45 12.77
C PRO A 149 5.29 -5.04 12.24
N TYR A 150 5.61 -4.09 13.13
CA TYR A 150 6.00 -2.74 12.71
C TYR A 150 7.05 -2.08 13.58
N SER A 151 6.90 -2.12 14.90
CA SER A 151 7.80 -1.41 15.83
C SER A 151 9.22 -1.99 15.87
N GLN A 152 9.39 -3.27 15.56
CA GLN A 152 10.66 -3.99 15.62
C GLN A 152 11.20 -4.37 14.22
N ILE A 153 10.63 -3.87 13.14
CA ILE A 153 11.16 -4.07 11.80
C ILE A 153 12.21 -2.99 11.48
N ASN A 154 13.45 -3.21 11.88
CA ASN A 154 14.57 -2.31 11.65
C ASN A 154 15.55 -2.92 10.66
N ASP A 155 16.41 -2.07 10.06
CA ASP A 155 17.55 -2.52 9.23
C ASP A 155 18.63 -3.22 10.06
N ASP A 156 18.59 -3.05 11.38
CA ASP A 156 19.55 -3.65 12.31
C ASP A 156 19.03 -5.02 12.75
N VAL A 157 19.95 -5.99 12.85
CA VAL A 157 19.71 -7.39 13.22
C VAL A 157 19.30 -7.52 14.73
N GLU A 158 18.76 -6.46 15.33
CA GLU A 158 18.43 -6.44 16.74
C GLU A 158 17.25 -7.38 17.08
N PHE A 159 16.35 -7.59 16.12
CA PHE A 159 15.17 -8.44 16.29
C PHE A 159 15.08 -9.45 15.14
N GLU A 160 15.54 -10.69 15.38
CA GLU A 160 15.41 -11.78 14.42
C GLU A 160 13.94 -12.18 14.21
N ASP A 161 13.13 -12.14 15.29
CA ASP A 161 11.71 -12.46 15.29
C ASP A 161 10.90 -11.25 15.81
N PRO A 162 10.54 -10.28 14.93
CA PRO A 162 9.79 -9.10 15.36
C PRO A 162 8.38 -9.47 15.87
N ILE A 163 7.94 -8.80 16.93
CA ILE A 163 6.60 -9.01 17.48
C ILE A 163 5.51 -8.49 16.54
N PHE A 164 4.33 -9.07 16.63
CA PHE A 164 3.12 -8.53 16.03
C PHE A 164 2.56 -7.41 16.91
N ASP A 165 2.60 -6.19 16.42
CA ASP A 165 1.99 -5.03 17.08
C ASP A 165 0.48 -5.02 16.85
N GLY A 166 -0.28 -4.61 17.86
CA GLY A 166 -1.73 -4.53 17.75
C GLY A 166 -2.18 -3.55 16.65
N GLN A 167 -3.17 -3.92 15.85
CA GLN A 167 -3.68 -3.18 14.68
C GLN A 167 -3.81 -1.66 14.94
N LYS A 168 -4.47 -1.27 16.04
CA LYS A 168 -4.65 0.15 16.35
C LYS A 168 -3.35 0.88 16.64
N SER A 169 -2.39 0.21 17.28
CA SER A 169 -1.06 0.76 17.54
C SER A 169 -0.32 1.02 16.24
N VAL A 170 -0.36 0.06 15.31
CA VAL A 170 0.22 0.20 13.98
C VAL A 170 -0.42 1.37 13.23
N LEU A 171 -1.76 1.43 13.13
CA LEU A 171 -2.45 2.51 12.42
C LEU A 171 -2.15 3.89 13.02
N SER A 172 -1.99 3.98 14.35
CA SER A 172 -1.58 5.22 15.02
C SER A 172 -0.14 5.61 14.67
N ALA A 173 0.80 4.65 14.68
CA ALA A 173 2.19 4.88 14.28
C ALA A 173 2.29 5.33 12.81
N LEU A 174 1.53 4.69 11.92
CA LEU A 174 1.47 5.07 10.51
C LEU A 174 0.83 6.46 10.30
N SER A 175 -0.15 6.83 11.11
CA SER A 175 -0.70 8.19 11.08
C SER A 175 0.36 9.22 11.45
N THR A 176 1.20 8.93 12.45
CA THR A 176 2.36 9.78 12.83
C THR A 176 3.41 9.83 11.70
N LEU A 177 3.69 8.69 11.04
CA LEU A 177 4.58 8.66 9.88
C LEU A 177 4.07 9.55 8.75
N LEU A 178 2.75 9.53 8.51
CA LEU A 178 2.10 10.39 7.50
C LEU A 178 2.16 11.88 7.90
N ASP A 179 2.09 12.24 9.18
CA ASP A 179 2.35 13.62 9.61
C ASP A 179 3.77 14.07 9.25
N GLY A 180 4.75 13.21 9.48
CA GLY A 180 6.12 13.43 9.04
C GLY A 180 6.26 13.53 7.50
N ALA A 181 5.52 12.71 6.75
CA ALA A 181 5.49 12.78 5.29
C ALA A 181 4.92 14.12 4.79
N ILE A 182 3.81 14.57 5.37
CA ILE A 182 3.17 15.85 5.04
C ILE A 182 4.11 17.03 5.33
N ALA A 183 4.83 16.99 6.46
CA ALA A 183 5.81 18.02 6.82
C ALA A 183 6.98 18.06 5.82
N ASP A 184 7.55 16.90 5.46
CA ASP A 184 8.62 16.81 4.47
C ASP A 184 8.15 17.31 3.10
N LEU A 185 7.01 16.85 2.60
CA LEU A 185 6.43 17.27 1.32
C LEU A 185 6.11 18.77 1.30
N SER A 186 5.59 19.31 2.40
CA SER A 186 5.27 20.75 2.49
C SER A 186 6.53 21.60 2.38
N SER A 187 7.66 21.14 2.93
CA SER A 187 8.95 21.82 2.85
C SER A 187 9.72 21.54 1.54
N ALA A 188 9.28 20.54 0.77
CA ALA A 188 9.95 20.14 -0.46
C ALA A 188 9.83 21.20 -1.56
N THR A 189 10.87 21.30 -2.40
CA THR A 189 10.77 22.02 -3.66
C THR A 189 10.09 21.15 -4.70
N SER A 190 9.04 21.67 -5.34
CA SER A 190 8.37 20.97 -6.45
C SER A 190 9.33 20.76 -7.61
N ARG A 191 9.39 19.54 -8.12
CA ARG A 191 10.14 19.19 -9.32
C ARG A 191 9.46 18.04 -10.03
N LYS A 192 9.69 17.92 -11.33
CA LYS A 192 9.29 16.73 -12.07
C LYS A 192 10.17 15.56 -11.65
N GLU A 193 9.54 14.48 -11.18
CA GLU A 193 10.21 13.23 -10.82
C GLU A 193 9.74 12.10 -11.73
N SER A 194 10.58 11.72 -12.68
CA SER A 194 10.23 10.73 -13.72
C SER A 194 10.10 9.31 -13.19
N PHE A 195 10.71 9.01 -12.03
CA PHE A 195 10.57 7.73 -11.36
C PHE A 195 9.30 7.62 -10.51
N ASP A 196 8.60 8.74 -10.27
CA ASP A 196 7.30 8.72 -9.61
C ASP A 196 6.20 8.35 -10.61
N ILE A 197 5.72 7.10 -10.52
CA ILE A 197 4.71 6.54 -11.42
C ILE A 197 3.29 7.00 -11.11
N TYR A 198 3.04 7.58 -9.93
CA TYR A 198 1.70 8.01 -9.53
C TYR A 198 1.43 9.47 -9.88
N PHE A 199 2.30 10.38 -9.45
CA PHE A 199 2.04 11.81 -9.54
C PHE A 199 3.17 12.61 -10.21
N SER A 200 4.21 11.94 -10.71
CA SER A 200 5.36 12.57 -11.38
C SER A 200 6.04 13.66 -10.54
N GLY A 201 6.04 13.51 -9.21
CA GLY A 201 6.67 14.45 -8.26
C GLY A 201 5.76 15.60 -7.82
N ASP A 202 4.47 15.55 -8.11
CA ASP A 202 3.49 16.53 -7.62
C ASP A 202 3.28 16.36 -6.11
N LYS A 203 3.96 17.17 -5.32
CA LYS A 203 3.95 17.11 -3.86
C LYS A 203 2.56 17.37 -3.26
N ASP A 204 1.74 18.19 -3.89
CA ASP A 204 0.44 18.57 -3.36
C ASP A 204 -0.55 17.39 -3.49
N LYS A 205 -0.44 16.62 -4.58
CA LYS A 205 -1.18 15.36 -4.72
C LYS A 205 -0.73 14.30 -3.71
N TRP A 206 0.58 14.20 -3.45
CA TRP A 206 1.10 13.32 -2.41
C TRP A 206 0.63 13.71 -1.01
N ILE A 207 0.57 15.00 -0.69
CA ILE A 207 0.00 15.51 0.57
C ILE A 207 -1.47 15.12 0.69
N ALA A 208 -2.27 15.33 -0.37
CA ALA A 208 -3.68 14.96 -0.38
C ALA A 208 -3.89 13.43 -0.21
N ALA A 209 -3.05 12.61 -0.87
CA ALA A 209 -3.05 11.17 -0.69
C ALA A 209 -2.71 10.77 0.77
N ALA A 210 -1.70 11.40 1.37
CA ALA A 210 -1.35 11.16 2.77
C ALA A 210 -2.51 11.47 3.73
N TYR A 211 -3.23 12.57 3.53
CA TYR A 211 -4.41 12.88 4.32
C TYR A 211 -5.57 11.88 4.09
N THR A 212 -5.77 11.40 2.87
CA THR A 212 -6.76 10.35 2.57
C THR A 212 -6.42 9.05 3.29
N LEU A 213 -5.14 8.64 3.32
CA LEU A 213 -4.70 7.48 4.11
C LEU A 213 -4.91 7.68 5.61
N LYS A 214 -4.61 8.87 6.15
CA LYS A 214 -4.92 9.20 7.55
C LYS A 214 -6.40 9.08 7.85
N ALA A 215 -7.26 9.56 6.95
CA ALA A 215 -8.71 9.44 7.09
C ALA A 215 -9.16 7.97 7.10
N ARG A 216 -8.58 7.13 6.20
CA ARG A 216 -8.80 5.67 6.17
C ARG A 216 -8.45 5.01 7.49
N TYR A 217 -7.27 5.33 8.06
CA TYR A 217 -6.81 4.72 9.32
C TYR A 217 -7.63 5.17 10.53
N ALA A 218 -8.00 6.44 10.58
CA ALA A 218 -8.87 6.96 11.62
C ALA A 218 -10.28 6.30 11.56
N LEU A 219 -10.83 6.15 10.35
CA LEU A 219 -12.12 5.45 10.16
C LEU A 219 -12.02 3.97 10.59
N ALA A 220 -10.97 3.25 10.17
CA ALA A 220 -10.74 1.86 10.57
C ALA A 220 -10.59 1.71 12.09
N SER A 221 -10.01 2.71 12.76
CA SER A 221 -9.88 2.79 14.21
C SER A 221 -11.15 3.28 14.92
N LYS A 222 -12.20 3.63 14.17
CA LYS A 222 -13.47 4.24 14.66
C LYS A 222 -13.28 5.63 15.29
N ASP A 223 -12.21 6.32 14.95
CA ASP A 223 -12.01 7.74 15.26
C ASP A 223 -12.66 8.60 14.17
N TYR A 224 -13.98 8.79 14.27
CA TYR A 224 -14.73 9.53 13.26
C TYR A 224 -14.38 11.01 13.20
N ALA A 225 -13.98 11.60 14.34
CA ALA A 225 -13.56 13.00 14.38
C ALA A 225 -12.22 13.20 13.66
N GLY A 226 -11.26 12.32 13.92
CA GLY A 226 -9.98 12.28 13.22
C GLY A 226 -10.14 11.97 11.72
N ALA A 227 -11.04 11.05 11.38
CA ALA A 227 -11.36 10.73 9.98
C ALA A 227 -11.90 11.94 9.22
N LEU A 228 -12.85 12.68 9.81
CA LEU A 228 -13.40 13.90 9.20
C LEU A 228 -12.35 15.00 9.06
N ALA A 229 -11.53 15.22 10.10
CA ALA A 229 -10.48 16.23 10.08
C ALA A 229 -9.45 15.96 8.98
N ALA A 230 -9.03 14.69 8.83
CA ALA A 230 -8.10 14.27 7.78
C ALA A 230 -8.76 14.36 6.39
N ALA A 231 -9.97 13.84 6.21
CA ALA A 231 -10.67 13.82 4.92
C ALA A 231 -10.91 15.22 4.33
N ASN A 232 -11.07 16.26 5.17
CA ASN A 232 -11.19 17.64 4.71
C ASN A 232 -9.94 18.17 4.00
N ASN A 233 -8.78 17.53 4.19
CA ASN A 233 -7.51 17.86 3.54
C ASN A 233 -7.07 16.78 2.53
N GLY A 234 -7.85 15.73 2.39
CA GLY A 234 -7.57 14.63 1.48
C GLY A 234 -7.87 14.95 0.02
N ILE A 235 -7.85 13.93 -0.81
CA ILE A 235 -8.08 14.05 -2.25
C ILE A 235 -9.48 14.65 -2.49
N SER A 236 -9.52 15.82 -3.10
CA SER A 236 -10.74 16.64 -3.27
C SER A 236 -11.38 16.54 -4.66
N SER A 237 -10.73 15.88 -5.61
CA SER A 237 -11.26 15.61 -6.96
C SER A 237 -10.58 14.40 -7.57
N SER A 238 -11.21 13.78 -8.56
CA SER A 238 -10.65 12.63 -9.28
C SER A 238 -9.33 12.90 -10.01
N ALA A 239 -9.02 14.16 -10.32
CA ALA A 239 -7.72 14.55 -10.88
C ALA A 239 -6.55 14.36 -9.89
N GLY A 240 -6.85 14.22 -8.60
CA GLY A 240 -5.88 13.93 -7.54
C GLY A 240 -5.79 12.46 -7.16
N ASP A 241 -6.52 11.57 -7.82
CA ASP A 241 -6.56 10.16 -7.50
C ASP A 241 -5.19 9.49 -7.63
N MET A 242 -4.79 8.71 -6.63
CA MET A 242 -3.64 7.83 -6.69
C MET A 242 -4.03 6.54 -7.39
N LEU A 243 -3.53 6.38 -8.60
CA LEU A 243 -3.89 5.26 -9.49
C LEU A 243 -2.63 4.51 -9.94
N TYR A 244 -2.69 3.19 -9.92
CA TYR A 244 -1.79 2.41 -10.75
C TYR A 244 -2.29 2.45 -12.19
N THR A 245 -1.56 3.17 -13.05
CA THR A 245 -1.92 3.34 -14.46
C THR A 245 -0.99 2.50 -15.32
N PRO A 246 -1.49 1.42 -15.96
CA PRO A 246 -0.69 0.60 -16.87
C PRO A 246 -0.18 1.39 -18.08
N ARG A 247 1.07 1.11 -18.51
CA ARG A 247 1.77 1.81 -19.59
C ARG A 247 2.36 0.86 -20.63
N GLY A 248 1.99 -0.42 -20.57
CA GLY A 248 2.52 -1.44 -21.46
C GLY A 248 2.01 -1.33 -22.90
N ASP A 249 2.61 -2.12 -23.77
CA ASP A 249 2.16 -2.30 -25.14
C ASP A 249 1.11 -3.42 -25.22
N ALA A 250 0.02 -3.19 -25.95
CA ALA A 250 -1.02 -4.17 -26.17
C ALA A 250 -0.52 -5.45 -26.87
N ALA A 251 0.48 -5.31 -27.72
CA ALA A 251 1.07 -6.43 -28.48
C ALA A 251 1.99 -7.33 -27.60
N ILE A 252 2.47 -6.81 -26.45
CA ILE A 252 3.37 -7.56 -25.57
C ILE A 252 2.55 -8.26 -24.49
N SER A 253 2.53 -9.60 -24.50
CA SER A 253 1.73 -10.39 -23.55
C SER A 253 2.12 -10.17 -22.08
N GLN A 254 3.41 -9.97 -21.79
CA GLN A 254 4.00 -9.78 -20.45
C GLN A 254 4.23 -8.29 -20.12
N GLY A 255 3.57 -7.36 -20.80
CA GLY A 255 3.73 -5.93 -20.57
C GLY A 255 3.03 -5.43 -19.29
N ASP A 256 3.29 -4.17 -18.97
CA ASP A 256 2.63 -3.44 -17.88
C ASP A 256 1.14 -3.24 -18.20
N LYS A 257 0.28 -3.99 -17.53
CA LYS A 257 -1.16 -4.06 -17.73
C LYS A 257 -1.90 -4.01 -16.41
N ASN A 258 -3.20 -3.81 -16.47
CA ASN A 258 -4.07 -3.98 -15.31
C ASN A 258 -3.85 -5.37 -14.69
N LEU A 259 -3.55 -5.42 -13.39
CA LEU A 259 -3.14 -6.68 -12.74
C LEU A 259 -4.29 -7.69 -12.65
N PHE A 260 -5.54 -7.24 -12.70
CA PHE A 260 -6.67 -8.16 -12.78
C PHE A 260 -6.84 -8.71 -14.21
N PHE A 261 -6.71 -7.85 -15.22
CA PHE A 261 -6.67 -8.31 -16.62
C PHE A 261 -5.61 -9.38 -16.82
N THR A 262 -4.40 -9.18 -16.31
CA THR A 262 -3.29 -10.14 -16.45
C THR A 262 -3.64 -11.52 -15.90
N ILE A 263 -4.35 -11.59 -14.78
CA ILE A 263 -4.79 -12.85 -14.20
C ILE A 263 -5.84 -13.54 -15.08
N LEU A 264 -6.83 -12.80 -15.60
CA LEU A 264 -7.86 -13.34 -16.48
C LEU A 264 -7.32 -13.72 -17.87
N ALA A 265 -6.35 -12.95 -18.40
CA ALA A 265 -5.72 -13.24 -19.69
C ALA A 265 -4.72 -14.41 -19.63
N GLY A 266 -4.27 -14.76 -18.42
CA GLY A 266 -3.24 -15.76 -18.18
C GLY A 266 -3.79 -17.08 -17.66
N SER A 267 -3.31 -17.44 -16.46
CA SER A 267 -3.53 -18.78 -15.87
C SER A 267 -4.87 -18.96 -15.18
N ARG A 268 -5.70 -17.92 -15.06
CA ARG A 268 -6.92 -17.92 -14.23
C ARG A 268 -8.19 -17.53 -14.99
N THR A 269 -8.19 -17.69 -16.31
CA THR A 269 -9.40 -17.52 -17.15
C THR A 269 -10.51 -18.45 -16.64
N GLY A 270 -11.68 -17.91 -16.34
CA GLY A 270 -12.82 -18.67 -15.81
C GLY A 270 -12.78 -18.94 -14.30
N ASP A 271 -11.66 -18.65 -13.59
CA ASP A 271 -11.55 -19.01 -12.18
C ASP A 271 -12.30 -18.01 -11.27
N LEU A 272 -12.37 -16.73 -11.64
CA LEU A 272 -13.06 -15.69 -10.89
C LEU A 272 -13.64 -14.63 -11.80
N GLY A 273 -14.65 -13.94 -11.29
CA GLY A 273 -15.34 -12.84 -11.95
C GLY A 273 -16.36 -12.23 -10.99
N ASN A 274 -17.43 -11.67 -11.52
CA ASN A 274 -18.47 -11.14 -10.63
C ASN A 274 -19.91 -11.49 -11.06
N ARG A 275 -20.08 -12.40 -11.97
CA ARG A 275 -21.40 -12.95 -12.31
C ARG A 275 -22.07 -13.52 -11.07
N GLY A 276 -23.26 -13.02 -10.74
CA GLY A 276 -23.98 -13.41 -9.53
C GLY A 276 -23.45 -12.81 -8.23
N SER A 277 -22.50 -11.88 -8.30
CA SER A 277 -22.02 -11.15 -7.11
C SER A 277 -23.10 -10.23 -6.54
N TYR A 278 -22.97 -9.91 -5.25
CA TYR A 278 -23.85 -8.94 -4.60
C TYR A 278 -23.73 -7.55 -5.24
N LEU A 279 -22.51 -7.14 -5.63
CA LEU A 279 -22.29 -5.87 -6.31
C LEU A 279 -23.13 -5.75 -7.60
N LEU A 280 -23.04 -6.73 -8.50
CA LEU A 280 -23.84 -6.68 -9.74
C LEU A 280 -25.32 -6.73 -9.46
N GLY A 281 -25.74 -7.52 -8.46
CA GLY A 281 -27.15 -7.55 -8.05
C GLY A 281 -27.67 -6.20 -7.53
N LEU A 282 -26.84 -5.37 -6.92
CA LEU A 282 -27.23 -4.01 -6.52
C LEU A 282 -27.40 -3.06 -7.72
N LEU A 283 -26.76 -3.33 -8.83
CA LEU A 283 -26.74 -2.49 -10.03
C LEU A 283 -27.71 -2.98 -11.14
N ASP A 284 -28.24 -4.20 -11.01
CA ASP A 284 -29.13 -4.83 -12.01
C ASP A 284 -30.57 -4.67 -11.59
N THR A 285 -31.37 -3.93 -12.38
CA THR A 285 -32.80 -3.70 -12.14
C THR A 285 -33.65 -4.97 -12.11
N SER A 286 -33.20 -6.06 -12.69
CA SER A 286 -33.86 -7.37 -12.65
C SER A 286 -33.58 -8.16 -11.37
N SER A 287 -32.59 -7.77 -10.59
CA SER A 287 -32.14 -8.45 -9.38
C SER A 287 -33.02 -8.12 -8.17
N THR A 288 -33.27 -9.13 -7.32
CA THR A 288 -33.94 -8.92 -6.02
C THR A 288 -33.11 -8.09 -5.03
N SER A 289 -31.79 -7.95 -5.27
CA SER A 289 -30.88 -7.12 -4.47
C SER A 289 -30.88 -5.66 -4.88
N TYR A 290 -31.48 -5.31 -6.04
CA TYR A 290 -31.53 -3.94 -6.52
C TYR A 290 -32.21 -3.01 -5.51
N ARG A 291 -31.63 -1.84 -5.29
CA ARG A 291 -32.11 -0.85 -4.29
C ARG A 291 -32.49 0.49 -4.91
N GLY A 292 -32.31 0.64 -6.23
CA GLY A 292 -32.74 1.82 -6.94
C GLY A 292 -34.27 1.95 -7.03
N ASN A 293 -34.74 3.12 -7.39
CA ASN A 293 -36.16 3.42 -7.69
C ASN A 293 -36.32 3.75 -9.19
N ALA A 294 -37.52 4.19 -9.60
CA ALA A 294 -37.80 4.52 -10.99
C ALA A 294 -36.96 5.68 -11.57
N LYS A 295 -36.29 6.45 -10.73
CA LYS A 295 -35.43 7.56 -11.12
C LYS A 295 -33.93 7.20 -11.07
N THR A 296 -33.59 6.02 -10.55
CA THR A 296 -32.21 5.53 -10.49
C THR A 296 -31.87 4.77 -11.77
N ASN A 297 -30.79 5.14 -12.42
CA ASN A 297 -30.26 4.43 -13.58
C ASN A 297 -28.80 4.03 -13.29
N GLU A 298 -28.53 2.73 -13.17
CA GLU A 298 -27.21 2.15 -12.87
C GLU A 298 -26.57 1.47 -14.11
N THR A 299 -27.10 1.68 -15.30
CA THR A 299 -26.67 0.95 -16.51
C THR A 299 -25.19 1.16 -16.79
N ALA A 300 -24.68 2.39 -16.68
CA ALA A 300 -23.27 2.69 -16.92
C ALA A 300 -22.37 2.00 -15.88
N ARG A 301 -22.74 2.07 -14.59
CA ARG A 301 -21.98 1.43 -13.54
C ARG A 301 -22.01 -0.10 -13.63
N HIS A 302 -23.18 -0.67 -13.93
CA HIS A 302 -23.28 -2.10 -14.19
C HIS A 302 -22.34 -2.53 -15.32
N GLY A 303 -22.35 -1.84 -16.45
CA GLY A 303 -21.46 -2.12 -17.58
C GLY A 303 -19.98 -1.97 -17.24
N TYR A 304 -19.62 -0.95 -16.46
CA TYR A 304 -18.25 -0.73 -16.04
C TYR A 304 -17.72 -1.82 -15.09
N TYR A 305 -18.55 -2.26 -14.13
CA TYR A 305 -18.12 -3.27 -13.15
C TYR A 305 -18.30 -4.70 -13.63
N ALA A 306 -19.14 -4.98 -14.63
CA ALA A 306 -19.35 -6.33 -15.15
C ALA A 306 -18.04 -6.91 -15.72
N ILE A 307 -17.72 -8.14 -15.30
CA ILE A 307 -16.52 -8.88 -15.71
C ILE A 307 -16.96 -10.10 -16.50
N ASP A 308 -16.46 -10.22 -17.73
CA ASP A 308 -16.51 -11.46 -18.49
C ASP A 308 -15.31 -12.34 -18.08
N GLU A 309 -15.58 -13.32 -17.23
CA GLU A 309 -14.58 -14.25 -16.74
C GLU A 309 -14.07 -15.24 -17.79
N SER A 310 -14.80 -15.40 -18.89
CA SER A 310 -14.46 -16.35 -19.95
C SER A 310 -13.51 -15.76 -21.00
N SER A 311 -13.36 -14.44 -21.03
CA SER A 311 -12.57 -13.73 -22.05
C SER A 311 -11.90 -12.49 -21.49
N SER A 312 -10.59 -12.43 -21.56
CA SER A 312 -9.87 -11.21 -21.21
C SER A 312 -10.11 -10.06 -22.20
N SER A 313 -10.20 -10.37 -23.49
CA SER A 313 -10.35 -9.36 -24.56
C SER A 313 -11.74 -8.72 -24.62
N GLY A 314 -12.76 -9.35 -24.02
CA GLY A 314 -14.12 -8.81 -23.96
C GLY A 314 -14.33 -7.75 -22.88
N ASN A 315 -13.39 -7.59 -21.96
CA ASN A 315 -13.52 -6.66 -20.84
C ASN A 315 -13.15 -5.24 -21.27
N THR A 316 -14.08 -4.31 -21.11
CA THR A 316 -13.94 -2.89 -21.45
C THR A 316 -14.09 -1.96 -20.24
N GLY A 317 -14.41 -2.52 -19.06
CA GLY A 317 -14.62 -1.80 -17.81
C GLY A 317 -13.44 -1.94 -16.84
N VAL A 318 -13.76 -2.17 -15.56
CA VAL A 318 -12.81 -2.18 -14.44
C VAL A 318 -11.60 -3.13 -14.61
N VAL A 319 -11.73 -4.16 -15.43
CA VAL A 319 -10.66 -5.12 -15.76
C VAL A 319 -10.20 -5.03 -17.21
N ALA A 320 -10.46 -3.92 -17.90
CA ALA A 320 -9.89 -3.70 -19.23
C ALA A 320 -8.36 -3.65 -19.16
N GLN A 321 -7.69 -4.00 -20.25
CA GLN A 321 -6.24 -4.22 -20.32
C GLN A 321 -5.39 -3.07 -19.74
N PHE A 322 -5.84 -1.83 -19.95
CA PHE A 322 -5.13 -0.62 -19.51
C PHE A 322 -5.97 0.26 -18.58
N GLU A 323 -7.08 -0.27 -18.05
CA GLU A 323 -7.86 0.49 -17.07
C GLU A 323 -7.03 0.76 -15.81
N PRO A 324 -6.92 2.02 -15.38
CA PRO A 324 -6.22 2.38 -14.16
C PRO A 324 -6.88 1.76 -12.92
N GLN A 325 -6.05 1.28 -11.99
CA GLN A 325 -6.52 0.65 -10.76
C GLN A 325 -6.38 1.62 -9.57
N PRO A 326 -7.44 1.83 -8.79
CA PRO A 326 -7.47 2.79 -7.70
C PRO A 326 -6.68 2.31 -6.48
N ILE A 327 -5.91 3.22 -5.85
CA ILE A 327 -5.17 2.98 -4.60
C ILE A 327 -5.71 3.88 -3.49
N ALA A 328 -5.76 5.20 -3.72
CA ALA A 328 -6.43 6.16 -2.84
C ALA A 328 -7.13 7.19 -3.73
N THR A 329 -8.41 7.45 -3.50
CA THR A 329 -9.23 8.21 -4.44
C THR A 329 -10.09 9.28 -3.78
N PHE A 330 -10.53 10.22 -4.59
CA PHE A 330 -11.57 11.17 -4.23
C PHE A 330 -12.83 10.47 -3.72
N SER A 331 -13.28 9.43 -4.42
CA SER A 331 -14.49 8.67 -4.05
C SER A 331 -14.37 8.10 -2.64
N GLU A 332 -13.24 7.47 -2.33
CA GLU A 332 -12.98 6.96 -0.98
C GLU A 332 -12.97 8.09 0.04
N ASN A 333 -12.17 9.13 -0.21
CA ASN A 333 -12.04 10.26 0.72
C ASN A 333 -13.39 10.94 1.00
N HIS A 334 -14.20 11.14 -0.05
CA HIS A 334 -15.51 11.75 0.08
C HIS A 334 -16.50 10.86 0.86
N LEU A 335 -16.47 9.54 0.65
CA LEU A 335 -17.32 8.61 1.38
C LEU A 335 -16.88 8.45 2.84
N ILE A 336 -15.58 8.52 3.15
CA ILE A 336 -15.09 8.61 4.54
C ILE A 336 -15.61 9.88 5.19
N LYS A 337 -15.51 11.03 4.51
CA LYS A 337 -16.05 12.30 4.97
C LYS A 337 -17.56 12.22 5.22
N THR A 338 -18.31 11.59 4.31
CA THR A 338 -19.74 11.36 4.41
C THR A 338 -20.10 10.55 5.67
N GLU A 339 -19.45 9.40 5.86
CA GLU A 339 -19.70 8.55 7.03
C GLU A 339 -19.33 9.27 8.33
N ALA A 340 -18.14 9.84 8.40
CA ALA A 340 -17.65 10.53 9.59
C ALA A 340 -18.56 11.72 9.97
N SER A 341 -19.04 12.48 8.99
CA SER A 341 -20.02 13.56 9.19
C SER A 341 -21.35 13.02 9.70
N ALA A 342 -21.87 11.94 9.12
CA ALA A 342 -23.14 11.33 9.50
C ALA A 342 -23.13 10.80 10.94
N ARG A 343 -21.97 10.35 11.45
CA ARG A 343 -21.80 9.89 12.83
C ARG A 343 -21.99 11.01 13.86
N SER A 344 -21.74 12.26 13.49
CA SER A 344 -21.97 13.42 14.35
C SER A 344 -23.28 14.14 14.04
N SER A 345 -23.68 14.20 12.77
CA SER A 345 -24.89 14.88 12.30
C SER A 345 -25.43 14.20 11.03
N PHE A 346 -26.58 13.54 11.14
CA PHE A 346 -27.24 12.89 10.01
C PHE A 346 -27.48 13.85 8.84
N SER A 347 -27.94 15.07 9.12
CA SER A 347 -28.22 16.07 8.06
C SER A 347 -26.94 16.47 7.31
N THR A 348 -25.82 16.62 8.02
CA THR A 348 -24.53 16.94 7.40
C THR A 348 -24.05 15.78 6.53
N GLY A 349 -24.10 14.55 7.06
CA GLY A 349 -23.73 13.36 6.29
C GLY A 349 -24.62 13.16 5.06
N LEU A 350 -25.93 13.43 5.15
CA LEU A 350 -26.83 13.36 4.00
C LEU A 350 -26.48 14.42 2.93
N THR A 351 -26.06 15.62 3.34
CA THR A 351 -25.60 16.67 2.42
C THR A 351 -24.37 16.20 1.65
N GLU A 352 -23.38 15.63 2.34
CA GLU A 352 -22.17 15.08 1.70
C GLU A 352 -22.51 13.91 0.76
N LEU A 353 -23.39 12.99 1.17
CA LEU A 353 -23.84 11.88 0.32
C LEU A 353 -24.53 12.39 -0.96
N ASN A 354 -25.38 13.39 -0.84
CA ASN A 354 -26.08 13.96 -2.01
C ASN A 354 -25.10 14.71 -2.94
N ALA A 355 -24.06 15.35 -2.39
CA ALA A 355 -22.99 15.94 -3.21
C ALA A 355 -22.23 14.86 -4.01
N TYR A 356 -21.94 13.73 -3.38
CA TYR A 356 -21.31 12.59 -4.07
C TYR A 356 -22.22 11.99 -5.16
N ARG A 357 -23.51 11.84 -4.87
CA ARG A 357 -24.50 11.37 -5.87
C ARG A 357 -24.59 12.34 -7.07
N ALA A 358 -24.60 13.64 -6.82
CA ALA A 358 -24.60 14.64 -7.87
C ALA A 358 -23.34 14.56 -8.75
N TRP A 359 -22.17 14.33 -8.12
CA TRP A 359 -20.92 14.12 -8.83
C TRP A 359 -20.97 12.85 -9.71
N LEU A 360 -21.52 11.75 -9.19
CA LEU A 360 -21.73 10.53 -9.98
C LEU A 360 -22.70 10.78 -11.16
N ALA A 361 -23.82 11.46 -10.91
CA ALA A 361 -24.81 11.78 -11.94
C ALA A 361 -24.27 12.72 -13.04
N ALA A 362 -23.22 13.48 -12.73
CA ALA A 362 -22.51 14.32 -13.70
C ALA A 362 -21.39 13.59 -14.47
N GLY A 363 -21.34 12.27 -14.41
CA GLY A 363 -20.31 11.47 -15.09
C GLY A 363 -19.06 11.23 -14.23
N GLY A 364 -19.17 11.36 -12.90
CA GLY A 364 -18.06 11.21 -11.97
C GLY A 364 -17.37 9.85 -12.10
N ARG A 365 -16.12 9.86 -12.30
CA ARG A 365 -15.13 8.82 -12.45
C ARG A 365 -15.62 7.42 -12.89
N LEU A 366 -16.02 7.33 -14.13
CA LEU A 366 -16.13 6.07 -14.86
C LEU A 366 -15.13 6.08 -16.03
N ASN A 367 -14.92 4.93 -16.64
CA ASN A 367 -14.23 4.86 -17.93
C ASN A 367 -15.01 5.69 -18.96
N ALA A 368 -14.32 6.44 -19.82
CA ALA A 368 -14.93 7.31 -20.82
C ALA A 368 -15.94 6.59 -21.75
N ALA A 369 -15.80 5.26 -21.93
CA ALA A 369 -16.76 4.46 -22.68
C ALA A 369 -18.14 4.37 -21.99
N PHE A 370 -18.23 4.66 -20.70
CA PHE A 370 -19.46 4.62 -19.89
C PHE A 370 -19.86 5.99 -19.35
N ASP A 371 -19.10 7.03 -19.68
CA ASP A 371 -19.34 8.41 -19.23
C ASP A 371 -20.46 9.05 -20.06
N ASP A 372 -21.68 8.53 -19.88
CA ASP A 372 -22.90 9.06 -20.49
C ASP A 372 -23.91 9.33 -19.37
N ALA A 373 -24.11 10.61 -19.06
CA ALA A 373 -25.03 11.06 -18.01
C ALA A 373 -26.47 10.57 -18.21
N ALA A 374 -26.87 10.18 -19.44
CA ALA A 374 -28.16 9.56 -19.68
C ALA A 374 -28.28 8.14 -19.12
N ASN A 375 -27.14 7.48 -18.84
CA ASN A 375 -27.08 6.10 -18.39
C ASN A 375 -27.01 5.93 -16.87
N TYR A 376 -27.07 7.00 -16.10
CA TYR A 376 -27.23 6.92 -14.65
C TYR A 376 -27.86 8.17 -14.05
N SER A 377 -28.60 7.98 -12.99
CA SER A 377 -29.18 9.03 -12.18
C SER A 377 -29.34 8.54 -10.74
N TYR A 378 -29.32 9.47 -9.79
CA TYR A 378 -29.43 9.18 -8.37
C TYR A 378 -30.42 10.13 -7.70
N GLU A 379 -31.32 9.55 -6.90
CA GLU A 379 -32.21 10.29 -6.01
C GLU A 379 -32.25 9.70 -4.60
#